data_e1ec9f47f796251e2c07864a85fe56c8
#
_entry.id   e1ec9f47f796251e2c07864a85fe56c8
#
_cell.length_a   1.000
_cell.length_b   1.000
_cell.length_c   1.000
_cell.angle_alpha   90.00
_cell.angle_beta   90.00
_cell.angle_gamma   90.00
#
_symmetry.space_group_name_H-M   'P 1'
#
loop_
_entity.id
_entity.type
_entity.pdbx_description
1 polymer ?
#
loop_
_entity_poly.entity_id
_entity_poly.type
_entity_poly.pdbx_seq_one_letter_code
_entity_poly.pdbx_strand_id
1 'polypeptide(L)'
;MTRLAHTLLAITLFAAQAVVFAAGGGGGSSGEERRGQKPEDPVLTAARAAIADQDWARAQAGLKDALAANPGNADYHNLYAYSMRKGPNPDMDLVFKHYQEALRIDPKHRGAHEYIGEAYLQVNNLPKAREHLSALDRLCLFPCEEYTDLKKDIAEYEAQHKQAMK
;
A
#
# COMPACT_ATOMS: atom_id res chain seq x y z
N MET A 1 31.55 47.28 20.64
CA MET A 1 32.70 47.22 19.72
C MET A 1 32.25 46.30 18.58
N THR A 2 31.54 46.84 17.64
CA THR A 2 31.87 47.20 16.25
C THR A 2 32.68 46.16 15.50
N ARG A 3 32.09 45.50 14.53
CA ARG A 3 32.48 45.62 13.11
C ARG A 3 31.45 44.98 12.19
N LEU A 4 30.80 45.88 11.41
CA LEU A 4 30.13 45.57 10.14
C LEU A 4 31.20 45.14 9.12
N ALA A 5 30.84 44.15 8.29
CA ALA A 5 31.51 43.97 7.03
C ALA A 5 30.44 43.68 5.97
N HIS A 6 30.24 44.66 5.06
CA HIS A 6 29.49 44.64 3.84
C HIS A 6 30.30 43.92 2.77
N THR A 7 29.70 43.05 1.98
CA THR A 7 30.20 42.67 0.63
C THR A 7 29.00 42.36 -0.26
N LEU A 8 28.61 43.34 -1.00
CA LEU A 8 28.60 43.57 -2.45
C LEU A 8 28.00 42.47 -3.33
N LEU A 9 26.87 42.86 -3.83
CA LEU A 9 26.07 42.50 -5.00
C LEU A 9 26.93 42.30 -6.26
N ALA A 10 26.78 41.15 -6.91
CA ALA A 10 27.16 40.98 -8.31
C ALA A 10 25.97 40.48 -9.11
N ILE A 11 25.30 41.40 -9.79
CA ILE A 11 24.29 41.14 -10.79
C ILE A 11 25.03 40.82 -12.09
N THR A 12 24.91 39.58 -12.58
CA THR A 12 25.27 39.25 -13.97
C THR A 12 24.01 39.07 -14.79
N LEU A 13 23.74 40.08 -15.60
CA LEU A 13 22.84 40.04 -16.77
C LEU A 13 23.38 38.99 -17.76
N PHE A 14 22.61 37.98 -18.07
CA PHE A 14 22.85 37.15 -19.25
C PHE A 14 21.72 37.40 -20.26
N ALA A 15 22.14 37.88 -21.40
CA ALA A 15 21.33 38.29 -22.53
C ALA A 15 20.61 37.10 -23.18
N ALA A 16 19.39 37.39 -23.59
CA ALA A 16 18.58 36.53 -24.44
C ALA A 16 19.23 36.33 -25.82
N GLN A 17 19.37 35.08 -26.24
CA GLN A 17 19.53 34.75 -27.64
C GLN A 17 18.38 33.85 -28.07
N ALA A 18 17.46 34.44 -28.79
CA ALA A 18 16.43 33.74 -29.52
C ALA A 18 17.04 33.01 -30.71
N VAL A 19 17.02 31.69 -30.71
CA VAL A 19 17.27 30.92 -31.93
C VAL A 19 15.92 30.47 -32.47
N VAL A 20 15.50 31.14 -33.54
CA VAL A 20 14.39 30.72 -34.38
C VAL A 20 14.89 29.57 -35.24
N PHE A 21 14.39 28.36 -35.08
CA PHE A 21 14.48 27.34 -36.11
C PHE A 21 13.10 27.12 -36.70
N ALA A 22 13.00 27.47 -37.96
CA ALA A 22 11.82 27.26 -38.80
C ALA A 22 11.82 25.85 -39.39
N ALA A 23 10.63 25.29 -39.39
CA ALA A 23 10.00 24.41 -40.39
C ALA A 23 10.74 23.16 -40.89
N GLY A 24 10.04 22.02 -40.74
CA GLY A 24 10.16 20.95 -41.72
C GLY A 24 9.91 19.57 -41.19
N GLY A 25 8.82 18.95 -41.62
CA GLY A 25 8.76 17.53 -41.79
C GLY A 25 7.93 16.75 -40.76
N GLY A 26 6.78 16.29 -41.20
CA GLY A 26 5.91 15.33 -40.54
C GLY A 26 6.66 14.05 -40.16
N GLY A 27 6.42 13.65 -38.96
CA GLY A 27 6.79 12.32 -38.42
C GLY A 27 5.68 11.95 -37.46
N GLY A 28 4.89 10.94 -37.86
CA GLY A 28 3.80 10.42 -37.08
C GLY A 28 4.24 10.10 -35.66
N SER A 29 3.68 10.82 -34.72
CA SER A 29 3.64 10.37 -33.33
C SER A 29 2.81 9.09 -33.31
N SER A 30 3.47 7.96 -33.44
CA SER A 30 2.91 6.70 -33.00
C SER A 30 2.70 6.85 -31.51
N GLY A 31 1.49 7.28 -31.17
CA GLY A 31 0.97 7.13 -29.83
C GLY A 31 1.03 5.63 -29.53
N GLU A 32 2.01 5.25 -28.75
CA GLU A 32 2.02 3.98 -28.09
C GLU A 32 0.83 4.02 -27.14
N GLU A 33 -0.34 3.62 -27.68
CA GLU A 33 -1.48 3.24 -26.85
C GLU A 33 -0.94 2.21 -25.86
N ARG A 34 -0.77 2.63 -24.62
CA ARG A 34 -0.57 1.74 -23.48
C ARG A 34 -1.81 0.86 -23.40
N ARG A 35 -1.72 -0.25 -24.14
CA ARG A 35 -2.78 -1.26 -24.15
C ARG A 35 -3.11 -1.66 -22.72
N GLY A 36 -4.29 -1.27 -22.24
CA GLY A 36 -5.05 -2.09 -21.33
C GLY A 36 -4.68 -2.06 -19.86
N GLN A 37 -4.10 -1.00 -19.33
CA GLN A 37 -4.20 -0.80 -17.88
C GLN A 37 -5.62 -0.31 -17.59
N LYS A 38 -6.42 -1.18 -16.96
CA LYS A 38 -7.69 -0.77 -16.37
C LYS A 38 -7.42 0.48 -15.52
N PRO A 39 -8.20 1.57 -15.67
CA PRO A 39 -8.02 2.74 -14.84
C PRO A 39 -7.93 2.32 -13.37
N GLU A 40 -6.88 2.75 -12.69
CA GLU A 40 -6.72 2.45 -11.27
C GLU A 40 -7.91 3.07 -10.51
N ASP A 41 -8.48 2.30 -9.60
CA ASP A 41 -9.60 2.76 -8.78
C ASP A 41 -9.18 3.95 -7.92
N PRO A 42 -9.78 5.14 -8.10
CA PRO A 42 -9.36 6.35 -7.39
C PRO A 42 -9.52 6.24 -5.87
N VAL A 43 -10.46 5.43 -5.39
CA VAL A 43 -10.64 5.18 -3.96
C VAL A 43 -9.46 4.38 -3.43
N LEU A 44 -9.05 3.32 -4.13
CA LEU A 44 -7.89 2.51 -3.73
C LEU A 44 -6.59 3.33 -3.77
N THR A 45 -6.42 4.16 -4.80
CA THR A 45 -5.27 5.08 -4.90
C THR A 45 -5.22 6.04 -3.72
N ALA A 46 -6.34 6.68 -3.38
CA ALA A 46 -6.43 7.59 -2.24
C ALA A 46 -6.22 6.87 -0.90
N ALA A 47 -6.78 5.67 -0.74
CA ALA A 47 -6.60 4.87 0.46
C ALA A 47 -5.15 4.43 0.65
N ARG A 48 -4.48 3.95 -0.40
CA ARG A 48 -3.05 3.58 -0.35
C ARG A 48 -2.16 4.78 -0.02
N ALA A 49 -2.45 5.96 -0.57
CA ALA A 49 -1.73 7.19 -0.23
C ALA A 49 -1.91 7.54 1.25
N ALA A 50 -3.14 7.50 1.78
CA ALA A 50 -3.39 7.75 3.20
C ALA A 50 -2.69 6.73 4.11
N ILE A 51 -2.67 5.45 3.71
CA ILE A 51 -1.95 4.38 4.42
C ILE A 51 -0.44 4.64 4.43
N ALA A 52 0.14 5.04 3.29
CA ALA A 52 1.56 5.38 3.20
C ALA A 52 1.95 6.57 4.11
N ASP A 53 1.04 7.54 4.23
CA ASP A 53 1.18 8.68 5.16
C ASP A 53 0.87 8.30 6.62
N GLN A 54 0.48 7.05 6.91
CA GLN A 54 -0.02 6.57 8.21
C GLN A 54 -1.26 7.35 8.71
N ASP A 55 -1.99 7.99 7.82
CA ASP A 55 -3.25 8.66 8.11
C ASP A 55 -4.40 7.64 8.09
N TRP A 56 -4.41 6.81 9.15
CA TRP A 56 -5.38 5.72 9.30
C TRP A 56 -6.82 6.22 9.30
N ALA A 57 -7.07 7.39 9.88
CA ALA A 57 -8.41 7.97 9.94
C ALA A 57 -8.93 8.35 8.55
N ARG A 58 -8.09 8.97 7.71
CA ARG A 58 -8.44 9.30 6.33
C ARG A 58 -8.66 8.05 5.48
N ALA A 59 -7.79 7.04 5.61
CA ALA A 59 -7.96 5.78 4.91
C ALA A 59 -9.29 5.10 5.29
N GLN A 60 -9.59 5.00 6.59
CA GLN A 60 -10.81 4.39 7.09
C GLN A 60 -12.06 5.15 6.63
N ALA A 61 -12.07 6.47 6.69
CA ALA A 61 -13.22 7.28 6.27
C ALA A 61 -13.55 7.05 4.78
N GLY A 62 -12.57 7.18 3.89
CA GLY A 62 -12.77 7.00 2.45
C GLY A 62 -13.19 5.56 2.09
N LEU A 63 -12.59 4.55 2.73
CA LEU A 63 -12.95 3.15 2.49
C LEU A 63 -14.31 2.78 3.05
N LYS A 64 -14.72 3.36 4.18
CA LYS A 64 -16.06 3.17 4.76
C LYS A 64 -17.15 3.69 3.82
N ASP A 65 -16.96 4.88 3.26
CA ASP A 65 -17.90 5.47 2.30
C ASP A 65 -17.96 4.64 1.01
N ALA A 66 -16.80 4.19 0.53
CA ALA A 66 -16.72 3.32 -0.63
C ALA A 66 -17.41 1.96 -0.41
N LEU A 67 -17.27 1.37 0.77
CA LEU A 67 -17.95 0.13 1.14
C LEU A 67 -19.46 0.30 1.27
N ALA A 68 -19.94 1.47 1.68
CA ALA A 68 -21.38 1.77 1.68
C ALA A 68 -21.96 1.79 0.26
N ALA A 69 -21.19 2.26 -0.71
CA ALA A 69 -21.57 2.30 -2.12
C ALA A 69 -21.34 0.96 -2.85
N ASN A 70 -20.29 0.23 -2.51
CA ASN A 70 -19.91 -1.04 -3.13
C ASN A 70 -19.41 -2.05 -2.09
N PRO A 71 -20.33 -2.72 -1.38
CA PRO A 71 -19.97 -3.70 -0.34
C PRO A 71 -19.38 -5.00 -0.90
N GLY A 72 -19.38 -5.20 -2.21
CA GLY A 72 -18.84 -6.38 -2.88
C GLY A 72 -17.39 -6.22 -3.36
N ASN A 73 -16.67 -5.19 -2.95
CA ASN A 73 -15.29 -4.98 -3.36
C ASN A 73 -14.31 -5.55 -2.32
N ALA A 74 -13.58 -6.62 -2.68
CA ALA A 74 -12.64 -7.29 -1.80
C ALA A 74 -11.46 -6.40 -1.39
N ASP A 75 -10.93 -5.59 -2.31
CA ASP A 75 -9.84 -4.65 -2.02
C ASP A 75 -10.23 -3.60 -0.98
N TYR A 76 -11.48 -3.09 -1.04
CA TYR A 76 -11.97 -2.13 -0.05
C TYR A 76 -12.04 -2.75 1.34
N HIS A 77 -12.58 -3.96 1.44
CA HIS A 77 -12.60 -4.70 2.71
C HIS A 77 -11.20 -4.96 3.24
N ASN A 78 -10.28 -5.39 2.39
CA ASN A 78 -8.90 -5.67 2.75
C ASN A 78 -8.18 -4.42 3.28
N LEU A 79 -8.21 -3.30 2.55
CA LEU A 79 -7.53 -2.06 2.97
C LEU A 79 -8.23 -1.40 4.17
N TYR A 80 -9.54 -1.55 4.31
CA TYR A 80 -10.27 -1.07 5.49
C TYR A 80 -9.82 -1.82 6.74
N ALA A 81 -9.79 -3.15 6.69
CA ALA A 81 -9.28 -3.99 7.78
C ALA A 81 -7.81 -3.66 8.12
N TYR A 82 -6.96 -3.49 7.10
CA TYR A 82 -5.56 -3.11 7.27
C TYR A 82 -5.42 -1.77 8.02
N SER A 83 -6.15 -0.75 7.57
CA SER A 83 -6.10 0.58 8.18
C SER A 83 -6.62 0.59 9.63
N MET A 84 -7.63 -0.23 9.94
CA MET A 84 -8.09 -0.42 11.32
C MET A 84 -7.04 -1.12 12.18
N ARG A 85 -6.46 -2.23 11.67
CA ARG A 85 -5.46 -3.02 12.39
C ARG A 85 -4.19 -2.24 12.71
N LYS A 86 -3.74 -1.39 11.77
CA LYS A 86 -2.53 -0.56 11.93
C LYS A 86 -2.81 0.75 12.68
N GLY A 87 -4.06 1.14 12.80
CA GLY A 87 -4.48 2.33 13.55
C GLY A 87 -4.41 2.16 15.06
N PRO A 88 -4.69 3.23 15.83
CA PRO A 88 -4.72 3.19 17.28
C PRO A 88 -5.93 2.38 17.78
N ASN A 89 -5.71 1.53 18.81
CA ASN A 89 -6.75 0.74 19.48
C ASN A 89 -7.63 -0.10 18.53
N PRO A 90 -7.06 -1.03 17.77
CA PRO A 90 -7.79 -1.81 16.78
C PRO A 90 -8.87 -2.70 17.43
N ASP A 91 -10.08 -2.62 16.89
CA ASP A 91 -11.13 -3.62 17.14
C ASP A 91 -10.81 -4.87 16.29
N MET A 92 -10.17 -5.84 16.89
CA MET A 92 -9.71 -7.03 16.17
C MET A 92 -10.87 -7.89 15.65
N ASP A 93 -12.04 -7.90 16.29
CA ASP A 93 -13.21 -8.62 15.80
C ASP A 93 -13.71 -8.02 14.49
N LEU A 94 -13.78 -6.69 14.42
CA LEU A 94 -14.15 -5.97 13.21
C LEU A 94 -13.09 -6.11 12.11
N VAL A 95 -11.81 -6.07 12.47
CA VAL A 95 -10.68 -6.33 11.56
C VAL A 95 -10.81 -7.70 10.91
N PHE A 96 -11.01 -8.76 11.70
CA PHE A 96 -11.18 -10.12 11.17
C PHE A 96 -12.43 -10.24 10.30
N LYS A 97 -13.53 -9.61 10.69
CA LYS A 97 -14.77 -9.60 9.90
C LYS A 97 -14.53 -9.07 8.50
N HIS A 98 -13.80 -7.96 8.36
CA HIS A 98 -13.55 -7.37 7.05
C HIS A 98 -12.54 -8.17 6.22
N TYR A 99 -11.47 -8.72 6.81
CA TYR A 99 -10.58 -9.63 6.07
C TYR A 99 -11.29 -10.90 5.60
N GLN A 100 -12.13 -11.48 6.45
CA GLN A 100 -12.93 -12.65 6.08
C GLN A 100 -13.92 -12.33 4.96
N GLU A 101 -14.52 -11.13 4.96
CA GLU A 101 -15.39 -10.70 3.89
C GLU A 101 -14.62 -10.49 2.58
N ALA A 102 -13.41 -9.92 2.62
CA ALA A 102 -12.55 -9.83 1.45
C ALA A 102 -12.27 -11.23 0.85
N LEU A 103 -11.94 -12.21 1.69
CA LEU A 103 -11.70 -13.58 1.26
C LEU A 103 -12.96 -14.35 0.87
N ARG A 104 -14.13 -13.98 1.37
CA ARG A 104 -15.41 -14.52 0.92
C ARG A 104 -15.76 -14.03 -0.50
N ILE A 105 -15.44 -12.77 -0.80
CA ILE A 105 -15.65 -12.16 -2.12
C ILE A 105 -14.61 -12.68 -3.12
N ASP A 106 -13.35 -12.66 -2.75
CA ASP A 106 -12.23 -13.19 -3.54
C ASP A 106 -11.37 -14.15 -2.71
N PRO A 107 -11.63 -15.47 -2.78
CA PRO A 107 -10.83 -16.47 -2.08
C PRO A 107 -9.36 -16.57 -2.51
N LYS A 108 -8.96 -15.86 -3.59
CA LYS A 108 -7.60 -15.81 -4.09
C LYS A 108 -6.92 -14.47 -3.83
N HIS A 109 -7.53 -13.62 -3.05
CA HIS A 109 -6.99 -12.29 -2.71
C HIS A 109 -5.73 -12.41 -1.85
N ARG A 110 -4.55 -12.36 -2.49
CA ARG A 110 -3.26 -12.58 -1.83
C ARG A 110 -3.03 -11.62 -0.67
N GLY A 111 -3.21 -10.31 -0.87
CA GLY A 111 -3.04 -9.33 0.21
C GLY A 111 -3.97 -9.55 1.40
N ALA A 112 -5.19 -10.09 1.19
CA ALA A 112 -6.06 -10.43 2.31
C ALA A 112 -5.56 -11.67 3.07
N HIS A 113 -4.99 -12.67 2.38
CA HIS A 113 -4.34 -13.79 3.05
C HIS A 113 -3.11 -13.38 3.85
N GLU A 114 -2.27 -12.50 3.32
CA GLU A 114 -1.14 -11.94 4.03
C GLU A 114 -1.59 -11.21 5.29
N TYR A 115 -2.42 -10.19 5.14
CA TYR A 115 -2.78 -9.29 6.24
C TYR A 115 -3.62 -9.94 7.34
N ILE A 116 -4.50 -10.88 7.01
CA ILE A 116 -5.21 -11.66 8.04
C ILE A 116 -4.25 -12.63 8.75
N GLY A 117 -3.25 -13.16 8.05
CA GLY A 117 -2.17 -13.95 8.65
C GLY A 117 -1.39 -13.17 9.69
N GLU A 118 -0.97 -11.94 9.36
CA GLU A 118 -0.35 -11.01 10.30
C GLU A 118 -1.28 -10.67 11.48
N ALA A 119 -2.57 -10.44 11.21
CA ALA A 119 -3.55 -10.18 12.25
C ALA A 119 -3.66 -11.36 13.25
N TYR A 120 -3.58 -12.59 12.75
CA TYR A 120 -3.56 -13.78 13.63
C TYR A 120 -2.28 -13.84 14.49
N LEU A 121 -1.13 -13.41 14.00
CA LEU A 121 0.09 -13.31 14.83
C LEU A 121 -0.09 -12.28 15.95
N GLN A 122 -0.74 -11.15 15.69
CA GLN A 122 -1.01 -10.12 16.70
C GLN A 122 -1.89 -10.66 17.87
N VAL A 123 -2.78 -11.59 17.59
CA VAL A 123 -3.60 -12.25 18.63
C VAL A 123 -3.05 -13.60 19.08
N ASN A 124 -1.78 -13.87 18.84
CA ASN A 124 -1.07 -15.09 19.23
C ASN A 124 -1.66 -16.39 18.67
N ASN A 125 -2.25 -16.33 17.46
CA ASN A 125 -2.82 -17.50 16.79
C ASN A 125 -1.93 -17.94 15.61
N LEU A 126 -0.73 -18.43 15.94
CA LEU A 126 0.22 -18.96 14.96
C LEU A 126 -0.36 -20.05 14.04
N PRO A 127 -1.19 -21.01 14.51
CA PRO A 127 -1.79 -22.01 13.63
C PRO A 127 -2.59 -21.37 12.47
N LYS A 128 -3.41 -20.35 12.75
CA LYS A 128 -4.19 -19.64 11.74
C LYS A 128 -3.31 -18.84 10.77
N ALA A 129 -2.26 -18.18 11.27
CA ALA A 129 -1.30 -17.51 10.40
C ALA A 129 -0.66 -18.48 9.39
N ARG A 130 -0.28 -19.67 9.82
CA ARG A 130 0.29 -20.71 8.95
C ARG A 130 -0.73 -21.25 7.92
N GLU A 131 -2.02 -21.34 8.26
CA GLU A 131 -3.07 -21.71 7.29
C GLU A 131 -3.08 -20.70 6.11
N HIS A 132 -3.00 -19.40 6.40
CA HIS A 132 -2.97 -18.36 5.37
C HIS A 132 -1.65 -18.35 4.59
N LEU A 133 -0.51 -18.61 5.23
CA LEU A 133 0.75 -18.82 4.52
C LEU A 133 0.66 -19.99 3.54
N SER A 134 0.05 -21.11 3.96
CA SER A 134 -0.16 -22.27 3.08
C SER A 134 -1.13 -21.98 1.93
N ALA A 135 -2.10 -21.07 2.12
CA ALA A 135 -2.95 -20.61 1.04
C ALA A 135 -2.14 -19.80 0.01
N LEU A 136 -1.28 -18.88 0.47
CA LEU A 136 -0.39 -18.10 -0.40
C LEU A 136 0.59 -18.99 -1.18
N ASP A 137 1.14 -20.01 -0.56
CA ASP A 137 2.02 -20.98 -1.20
C ASP A 137 1.35 -21.65 -2.42
N ARG A 138 0.06 -21.94 -2.32
CA ARG A 138 -0.73 -22.53 -3.42
C ARG A 138 -1.15 -21.49 -4.48
N LEU A 139 -1.29 -20.22 -4.10
CA LEU A 139 -1.72 -19.15 -5.00
C LEU A 139 -0.57 -18.59 -5.84
N CYS A 140 0.64 -18.63 -5.33
CA CYS A 140 1.83 -18.09 -5.97
C CYS A 140 2.58 -19.17 -6.73
N LEU A 141 2.64 -19.09 -8.05
CA LEU A 141 3.42 -20.00 -8.89
C LEU A 141 4.93 -19.92 -8.62
N PHE A 142 5.39 -18.72 -8.24
CA PHE A 142 6.73 -18.41 -7.71
C PHE A 142 6.53 -17.63 -6.41
N PRO A 143 7.51 -17.56 -5.51
CA PRO A 143 7.39 -16.77 -4.29
C PRO A 143 6.95 -15.34 -4.64
N CYS A 144 5.75 -14.97 -4.20
CA CYS A 144 5.23 -13.62 -4.31
C CYS A 144 5.57 -12.83 -3.03
N GLU A 145 5.44 -11.50 -3.10
CA GLU A 145 5.73 -10.61 -1.99
C GLU A 145 4.93 -11.01 -0.74
N GLU A 146 3.62 -11.23 -0.91
CA GLU A 146 2.70 -11.54 0.19
C GLU A 146 3.05 -12.86 0.92
N TYR A 147 3.54 -13.86 0.16
CA TYR A 147 4.03 -15.10 0.75
C TYR A 147 5.34 -14.89 1.52
N THR A 148 6.25 -14.11 0.92
CA THR A 148 7.58 -13.86 1.50
C THR A 148 7.47 -13.08 2.80
N ASP A 149 6.61 -12.07 2.83
CA ASP A 149 6.42 -11.19 3.97
C ASP A 149 5.73 -11.92 5.13
N LEU A 150 4.62 -12.63 4.89
CA LEU A 150 3.98 -13.41 5.94
C LEU A 150 4.89 -14.54 6.47
N LYS A 151 5.67 -15.18 5.61
CA LYS A 151 6.64 -16.20 6.03
C LYS A 151 7.72 -15.62 6.94
N LYS A 152 8.20 -14.43 6.63
CA LYS A 152 9.15 -13.70 7.46
C LYS A 152 8.55 -13.36 8.83
N ASP A 153 7.34 -12.80 8.84
CA ASP A 153 6.65 -12.41 10.08
C ASP A 153 6.39 -13.63 11.00
N ILE A 154 6.01 -14.77 10.42
CA ILE A 154 5.88 -16.02 11.18
C ILE A 154 7.21 -16.45 11.80
N ALA A 155 8.31 -16.37 11.03
CA ALA A 155 9.62 -16.74 11.55
C ALA A 155 10.09 -15.81 12.69
N GLU A 156 9.85 -14.51 12.56
CA GLU A 156 10.14 -13.52 13.61
C GLU A 156 9.31 -13.76 14.86
N TYR A 157 8.00 -14.02 14.69
CA TYR A 157 7.10 -14.38 15.79
C TYR A 157 7.60 -15.61 16.56
N GLU A 158 7.97 -16.69 15.86
CA GLU A 158 8.47 -17.91 16.46
C GLU A 158 9.80 -17.72 17.21
N ALA A 159 10.71 -16.89 16.66
CA ALA A 159 11.97 -16.57 17.28
C ALA A 159 11.78 -15.83 18.62
N GLN A 160 10.86 -14.85 18.65
CA GLN A 160 10.52 -14.09 19.84
C GLN A 160 9.91 -14.98 20.93
N HIS A 161 8.99 -15.88 20.56
CA HIS A 161 8.32 -16.76 21.53
C HIS A 161 9.23 -17.87 22.06
N LYS A 162 10.21 -18.34 21.29
CA LYS A 162 11.24 -19.27 21.79
C LYS A 162 12.18 -18.63 22.80
N GLN A 163 12.44 -17.33 22.69
CA GLN A 163 13.29 -16.60 23.65
C GLN A 163 12.54 -16.35 24.98
N ALA A 164 11.24 -16.10 24.94
CA ALA A 164 10.42 -15.87 26.13
C ALA A 164 10.20 -17.13 26.99
N MET A 165 10.47 -18.33 26.46
CA MET A 165 10.34 -19.61 27.18
C MET A 165 11.67 -20.10 27.80
N LYS A 166 12.76 -19.37 27.68
CA LYS A 166 14.07 -19.66 28.28
C LYS A 166 14.33 -18.80 29.51
#